data_27aed80314339bdb278fd069f622694a
#
_entry.id   27aed80314339bdb278fd069f622694a
#
_cell.length_a   1.000
_cell.length_b   1.000
_cell.length_c   1.000
_cell.angle_alpha   90.00
_cell.angle_beta   90.00
_cell.angle_gamma   90.00
#
_symmetry.space_group_name_H-M   'P 1'
#
loop_
_entity.id
_entity.type
_entity.pdbx_description
1 polymer ?
#
loop_
_entity_poly.entity_id
_entity_poly.type
_entity_poly.pdbx_seq_one_letter_code
_entity_poly.pdbx_strand_id
1 'polypeptide(L)'
;MKTMVEFYKSILGFEIEWDGKESNVMMKKDGVLFMFYGRNDFEKMTNKRFNYANGINSHYEIALSVSQYSDVDSVYTNVISKGAESVMEPTTEPWGQRTCYIADPEGNLIEIGSFNA
;
A
#
# COMPACT_ATOMS: atom_id res chain seq x y z
N MET A 1 12.00 0.47 7.54
CA MET A 1 10.92 -0.34 8.15
C MET A 1 9.87 0.52 8.83
N LYS A 2 10.26 1.36 9.78
CA LYS A 2 9.33 2.21 10.54
C LYS A 2 8.36 3.03 9.67
N THR A 3 8.87 3.70 8.65
CA THR A 3 8.07 4.53 7.75
C THR A 3 7.02 3.70 7.00
N MET A 4 7.36 2.52 6.56
CA MET A 4 6.42 1.60 5.89
C MET A 4 5.34 1.11 6.87
N VAL A 5 5.73 0.72 8.08
CA VAL A 5 4.77 0.29 9.11
C VAL A 5 3.80 1.42 9.45
N GLU A 6 4.29 2.64 9.66
CA GLU A 6 3.43 3.80 9.94
C GLU A 6 2.46 4.09 8.80
N PHE A 7 2.91 3.99 7.56
CA PHE A 7 2.05 4.21 6.40
C PHE A 7 0.89 3.20 6.36
N TYR A 8 1.19 1.91 6.39
CA TYR A 8 0.15 0.88 6.27
C TYR A 8 -0.76 0.82 7.48
N LYS A 9 -0.24 1.09 8.67
CA LYS A 9 -1.04 1.09 9.91
C LYS A 9 -1.88 2.36 10.04
N SER A 10 -1.26 3.54 9.94
CA SER A 10 -1.90 4.81 10.28
C SER A 10 -2.66 5.43 9.12
N ILE A 11 -2.21 5.23 7.89
CA ILE A 11 -2.86 5.80 6.70
C ILE A 11 -3.85 4.82 6.08
N LEU A 12 -3.45 3.57 5.86
CA LEU A 12 -4.30 2.55 5.23
C LEU A 12 -5.10 1.71 6.22
N GLY A 13 -4.81 1.75 7.51
CA GLY A 13 -5.60 1.04 8.53
C GLY A 13 -5.37 -0.47 8.56
N PHE A 14 -4.22 -0.95 8.13
CA PHE A 14 -3.88 -2.36 8.25
C PHE A 14 -3.63 -2.72 9.71
N GLU A 15 -4.00 -3.95 10.09
CA GLU A 15 -3.70 -4.49 11.41
C GLU A 15 -2.22 -4.91 11.45
N ILE A 16 -1.44 -4.22 12.27
CA ILE A 16 0.00 -4.46 12.41
C ILE A 16 0.36 -4.44 13.87
N GLU A 17 1.06 -5.49 14.32
CA GLU A 17 1.75 -5.52 15.61
C GLU A 17 3.25 -5.60 15.33
N TRP A 18 4.01 -4.66 15.87
CA TRP A 18 5.46 -4.60 15.67
C TRP A 18 6.10 -3.88 16.86
N ASP A 19 7.15 -4.48 17.41
CA ASP A 19 7.86 -3.96 18.57
C ASP A 19 8.90 -2.87 18.22
N GLY A 20 9.05 -2.52 16.96
CA GLY A 20 10.03 -1.56 16.48
C GLY A 20 11.41 -2.13 16.21
N LYS A 21 11.62 -3.43 16.43
CA LYS A 21 12.93 -4.07 16.35
C LYS A 21 12.99 -5.26 15.40
N GLU A 22 11.91 -6.02 15.28
CA GLU A 22 11.90 -7.20 14.44
C GLU A 22 12.16 -6.87 12.97
N SER A 23 12.90 -7.75 12.29
CA SER A 23 13.26 -7.60 10.88
C SER A 23 12.13 -7.94 9.94
N ASN A 24 11.13 -8.68 10.40
CA ASN A 24 9.92 -8.95 9.64
C ASN A 24 8.69 -8.43 10.39
N VAL A 25 7.71 -7.97 9.63
CA VAL A 25 6.47 -7.41 10.17
C VAL A 25 5.30 -8.04 9.44
N MET A 26 4.42 -8.68 10.20
CA MET A 26 3.18 -9.25 9.66
C MET A 26 2.07 -8.22 9.75
N MET A 27 1.26 -8.10 8.70
CA MET A 27 0.09 -7.23 8.68
C MET A 27 -1.08 -7.93 8.01
N LYS A 28 -2.29 -7.53 8.40
CA LYS A 28 -3.53 -8.09 7.89
C LYS A 28 -4.44 -7.01 7.35
N LYS A 29 -5.11 -7.35 6.26
CA LYS A 29 -6.20 -6.54 5.72
C LYS A 29 -7.21 -7.50 5.08
N ASP A 30 -8.46 -7.45 5.55
CA ASP A 30 -9.58 -8.24 5.01
C ASP A 30 -9.27 -9.74 4.88
N GLY A 31 -8.60 -10.30 5.89
CA GLY A 31 -8.24 -11.72 5.93
C GLY A 31 -7.00 -12.10 5.11
N VAL A 32 -6.38 -11.14 4.43
CA VAL A 32 -5.15 -11.38 3.67
C VAL A 32 -3.95 -10.99 4.51
N LEU A 33 -2.94 -11.85 4.52
CA LEU A 33 -1.67 -11.61 5.20
C LEU A 33 -0.67 -11.00 4.23
N PHE A 34 0.01 -9.96 4.71
CA PHE A 34 1.15 -9.33 4.04
C PHE A 34 2.32 -9.37 5.00
N MET A 35 3.53 -9.29 4.48
CA MET A 35 4.71 -9.22 5.30
C MET A 35 5.72 -8.24 4.72
N PHE A 36 6.30 -7.40 5.58
CA PHE A 36 7.51 -6.67 5.28
C PHE A 36 8.70 -7.42 5.84
N TYR A 37 9.78 -7.41 5.08
CA TYR A 37 11.05 -7.98 5.54
C TYR A 37 12.14 -6.92 5.38
N GLY A 38 12.93 -6.67 6.42
CA GLY A 38 14.06 -5.76 6.35
C GLY A 38 15.06 -6.23 5.29
N ARG A 39 15.48 -5.33 4.41
CA ARG A 39 16.35 -5.66 3.26
C ARG A 39 17.65 -6.35 3.69
N ASN A 40 18.34 -5.78 4.67
CA ASN A 40 19.62 -6.33 5.15
C ASN A 40 19.47 -7.73 5.74
N ASP A 41 18.44 -7.94 6.55
CA ASP A 41 18.20 -9.25 7.16
C ASP A 41 17.76 -10.28 6.15
N PHE A 42 16.97 -9.88 5.15
CA PHE A 42 16.56 -10.75 4.06
C PHE A 42 17.75 -11.17 3.20
N GLU A 43 18.65 -10.23 2.89
CA GLU A 43 19.88 -10.53 2.15
C GLU A 43 20.80 -11.48 2.92
N LYS A 44 20.89 -11.31 4.24
CA LYS A 44 21.64 -12.24 5.09
C LYS A 44 21.03 -13.64 5.08
N MET A 45 19.70 -13.72 5.22
CA MET A 45 19.00 -15.00 5.25
C MET A 45 19.17 -15.76 3.94
N THR A 46 19.04 -15.08 2.81
CA THR A 46 19.13 -15.70 1.48
C THR A 46 20.56 -15.85 0.98
N ASN A 47 21.52 -15.18 1.63
CA ASN A 47 22.92 -15.06 1.18
C ASN A 47 23.01 -14.51 -0.26
N LYS A 48 22.15 -13.54 -0.58
CA LYS A 48 22.07 -12.89 -1.90
C LYS A 48 21.93 -11.40 -1.74
N ARG A 49 22.31 -10.66 -2.78
CA ARG A 49 22.05 -9.23 -2.89
C ARG A 49 21.01 -8.97 -3.96
N PHE A 50 20.18 -7.96 -3.74
CA PHE A 50 19.10 -7.59 -4.64
C PHE A 50 19.25 -6.12 -5.05
N ASN A 51 18.77 -5.82 -6.24
CA ASN A 51 18.61 -4.44 -6.71
C ASN A 51 17.22 -3.97 -6.35
N TYR A 52 17.14 -2.86 -5.61
CA TYR A 52 15.86 -2.28 -5.18
C TYR A 52 15.53 -1.09 -6.07
N ALA A 53 14.26 -1.00 -6.48
CA ALA A 53 13.77 0.13 -7.25
C ALA A 53 13.78 1.41 -6.42
N ASN A 54 14.02 2.55 -7.06
CA ASN A 54 13.89 3.86 -6.48
C ASN A 54 12.69 4.58 -7.08
N GLY A 55 12.03 5.42 -6.27
CA GLY A 55 10.85 6.17 -6.70
C GLY A 55 9.64 5.29 -6.92
N ILE A 56 8.62 5.83 -7.56
CA ILE A 56 7.39 5.10 -7.86
C ILE A 56 7.70 4.04 -8.92
N ASN A 57 7.31 2.79 -8.64
CA ASN A 57 7.59 1.65 -9.50
C ASN A 57 6.31 0.84 -9.76
N SER A 58 6.31 0.06 -10.82
CA SER A 58 5.14 -0.64 -11.31
C SER A 58 5.37 -2.10 -11.65
N HIS A 59 6.30 -2.79 -10.99
CA HIS A 59 6.48 -4.22 -11.18
C HIS A 59 5.22 -5.00 -10.81
N TYR A 60 4.54 -4.59 -9.77
CA TYR A 60 3.22 -5.06 -9.39
C TYR A 60 2.55 -3.99 -8.53
N GLU A 61 1.27 -4.14 -8.28
CA GLU A 61 0.51 -3.25 -7.42
C GLU A 61 -0.34 -4.04 -6.42
N ILE A 62 -0.72 -3.38 -5.34
CA ILE A 62 -1.71 -3.90 -4.40
C ILE A 62 -3.04 -3.22 -4.73
N ALA A 63 -4.08 -4.00 -4.99
CA ALA A 63 -5.42 -3.47 -5.23
C ALA A 63 -6.29 -3.69 -4.01
N LEU A 64 -6.87 -2.62 -3.51
CA LEU A 64 -7.79 -2.62 -2.38
C LEU A 64 -9.19 -2.28 -2.90
N SER A 65 -10.16 -3.13 -2.60
CA SER A 65 -11.55 -2.89 -2.98
C SER A 65 -12.29 -2.12 -1.90
N VAL A 66 -13.12 -1.19 -2.32
CA VAL A 66 -14.12 -0.51 -1.48
C VAL A 66 -15.52 -0.76 -2.05
N SER A 67 -16.57 -0.48 -1.26
CA SER A 67 -17.93 -0.89 -1.61
C SER A 67 -18.51 -0.17 -2.82
N GLN A 68 -18.34 1.17 -2.89
CA GLN A 68 -19.01 2.01 -3.88
C GLN A 68 -18.06 3.07 -4.45
N TYR A 69 -18.45 3.68 -5.56
CA TYR A 69 -17.70 4.79 -6.16
C TYR A 69 -17.42 5.91 -5.17
N SER A 70 -18.43 6.29 -4.38
CA SER A 70 -18.26 7.36 -3.38
C SER A 70 -17.22 7.02 -2.31
N ASP A 71 -17.03 5.74 -2.02
CA ASP A 71 -16.00 5.30 -1.07
C ASP A 71 -14.60 5.48 -1.64
N VAL A 72 -14.42 5.35 -2.95
CA VAL A 72 -13.13 5.64 -3.61
C VAL A 72 -12.73 7.10 -3.34
N ASP A 73 -13.66 8.02 -3.55
CA ASP A 73 -13.41 9.45 -3.31
C ASP A 73 -13.14 9.75 -1.84
N SER A 74 -13.92 9.16 -0.93
CA SER A 74 -13.77 9.35 0.52
C SER A 74 -12.44 8.84 1.03
N VAL A 75 -12.07 7.62 0.62
CA VAL A 75 -10.79 7.00 1.03
C VAL A 75 -9.62 7.79 0.45
N TYR A 76 -9.71 8.20 -0.82
CA TYR A 76 -8.67 9.02 -1.44
C TYR A 76 -8.45 10.32 -0.64
N THR A 77 -9.50 11.06 -0.39
CA THR A 77 -9.42 12.31 0.38
C THR A 77 -8.79 12.08 1.75
N ASN A 78 -9.19 11.02 2.44
CA ASN A 78 -8.67 10.67 3.74
C ASN A 78 -7.17 10.33 3.71
N VAL A 79 -6.75 9.46 2.80
CA VAL A 79 -5.32 9.04 2.76
C VAL A 79 -4.42 10.17 2.31
N ILE A 80 -4.86 11.02 1.39
CA ILE A 80 -4.09 12.19 0.97
C ILE A 80 -3.97 13.18 2.13
N SER A 81 -5.04 13.39 2.90
CA SER A 81 -4.99 14.27 4.08
C SER A 81 -4.01 13.78 5.15
N LYS A 82 -3.76 12.47 5.19
CA LYS A 82 -2.79 11.83 6.10
C LYS A 82 -1.37 11.74 5.54
N GLY A 83 -1.15 12.27 4.34
CA GLY A 83 0.19 12.39 3.75
C GLY A 83 0.53 11.35 2.68
N ALA A 84 -0.41 10.56 2.19
CA ALA A 84 -0.15 9.65 1.08
C ALA A 84 0.15 10.42 -0.20
N GLU A 85 1.05 9.90 -1.02
CA GLU A 85 1.39 10.47 -2.31
C GLU A 85 0.36 10.05 -3.36
N SER A 86 -0.25 11.03 -4.05
CA SER A 86 -1.19 10.76 -5.13
C SER A 86 -0.46 10.38 -6.41
N VAL A 87 -0.93 9.33 -7.07
CA VAL A 87 -0.47 8.93 -8.40
C VAL A 87 -1.56 9.25 -9.42
N MET A 88 -2.82 8.95 -9.09
CA MET A 88 -3.97 9.28 -9.95
C MET A 88 -5.17 9.58 -9.06
N GLU A 89 -5.80 10.72 -9.29
CA GLU A 89 -7.05 11.09 -8.62
C GLU A 89 -8.19 10.14 -8.98
N PRO A 90 -9.25 10.05 -8.15
CA PRO A 90 -10.42 9.24 -8.48
C PRO A 90 -10.96 9.51 -9.87
N THR A 91 -11.07 8.46 -10.66
CA THR A 91 -11.48 8.51 -12.06
C THR A 91 -12.42 7.35 -12.35
N THR A 92 -13.51 7.61 -13.06
CA THR A 92 -14.40 6.56 -13.53
C THR A 92 -13.92 6.11 -14.92
N GLU A 93 -13.49 4.87 -15.00
CA GLU A 93 -12.91 4.30 -16.22
C GLU A 93 -13.97 3.77 -17.15
N PRO A 94 -13.68 3.67 -18.47
CA PRO A 94 -14.65 3.18 -19.46
C PRO A 94 -15.19 1.77 -19.19
N TRP A 95 -14.44 0.95 -18.47
CA TRP A 95 -14.87 -0.42 -18.12
C TRP A 95 -15.75 -0.49 -16.85
N GLY A 96 -16.19 0.66 -16.32
CA GLY A 96 -17.14 0.69 -15.21
C GLY A 96 -16.54 0.63 -13.82
N GLN A 97 -15.26 0.83 -13.68
CA GLN A 97 -14.56 0.93 -12.41
C GLN A 97 -14.29 2.39 -12.08
N ARG A 98 -14.54 2.78 -10.83
CA ARG A 98 -13.98 4.02 -10.29
C ARG A 98 -12.79 3.66 -9.44
N THR A 99 -11.65 4.29 -9.71
CA THR A 99 -10.39 3.94 -9.07
C THR A 99 -9.50 5.17 -8.88
N CYS A 100 -8.62 5.08 -7.89
CA CYS A 100 -7.52 6.02 -7.70
C CYS A 100 -6.24 5.23 -7.39
N TYR A 101 -5.10 5.89 -7.52
CA TYR A 101 -3.81 5.31 -7.22
C TYR A 101 -3.04 6.20 -6.27
N ILE A 102 -2.40 5.59 -5.29
CA ILE A 102 -1.44 6.22 -4.40
C ILE A 102 -0.15 5.40 -4.41
N ALA A 103 0.92 5.97 -3.89
CA ALA A 103 2.17 5.27 -3.69
C ALA A 103 2.49 5.19 -2.20
N ASP A 104 3.08 4.07 -1.77
CA ASP A 104 3.63 3.96 -0.43
C ASP A 104 5.02 4.64 -0.35
N PRO A 105 5.64 4.75 0.85
CA PRO A 105 6.94 5.43 0.98
C PRO A 105 8.09 4.82 0.19
N GLU A 106 7.98 3.55 -0.20
CA GLU A 106 8.97 2.87 -1.04
C GLU A 106 8.63 2.97 -2.54
N GLY A 107 7.54 3.64 -2.88
CA GLY A 107 7.12 3.83 -4.27
C GLY A 107 6.29 2.70 -4.85
N ASN A 108 5.77 1.79 -4.03
CA ASN A 108 4.87 0.74 -4.49
C ASN A 108 3.48 1.30 -4.79
N LEU A 109 2.90 0.88 -5.90
CA LEU A 109 1.58 1.34 -6.32
C LEU A 109 0.47 0.63 -5.54
N ILE A 110 -0.52 1.40 -5.14
CA ILE A 110 -1.72 0.91 -4.46
C ILE A 110 -2.93 1.46 -5.18
N GLU A 111 -3.77 0.56 -5.69
CA GLU A 111 -5.07 0.90 -6.26
C GLU A 111 -6.14 0.85 -5.17
N ILE A 112 -7.06 1.80 -5.22
CA ILE A 112 -8.29 1.78 -4.41
C ILE A 112 -9.43 1.91 -5.39
N GLY A 113 -10.29 0.89 -5.47
CA GLY A 113 -11.29 0.85 -6.52
C GLY A 113 -12.59 0.16 -6.16
N SER A 114 -13.61 0.44 -6.96
CA SER A 114 -14.93 -0.18 -6.89
C SER A 114 -15.55 -0.27 -8.27
N PHE A 115 -16.31 -1.34 -8.49
CA PHE A 115 -17.15 -1.51 -9.69
C PHE A 115 -18.62 -1.16 -9.44
N ASN A 116 -18.95 -0.63 -8.26
CA ASN A 116 -20.34 -0.32 -7.88
C ASN A 116 -20.56 1.19 -7.82
N ALA A 117 -21.39 1.65 -8.70
CA ALA A 117 -21.79 3.06 -8.74
C ALA A 117 -22.54 3.51 -7.47
#